data_02b6b0c90b6939b94130e45d5f658716
#
_entry.id   02b6b0c90b6939b94130e45d5f658716
#
_cell.length_a   1.000
_cell.length_b   1.000
_cell.length_c   1.000
_cell.angle_alpha   90.00
_cell.angle_beta   90.00
_cell.angle_gamma   90.00
#
_symmetry.space_group_name_H-M   'P 1'
#
loop_
_entity.id
_entity.type
_entity.pdbx_description
1 polymer ?
#
loop_
_entity_poly.entity_id
_entity_poly.type
_entity_poly.pdbx_seq_one_letter_code
_entity_poly.pdbx_strand_id
1 'polypeptide(L)'
;MIAVIFEVEPNDAQAYFDLAAQLRPLLDDIDGFISIERFQSLSDPARVLSLSFWCDEAAVAAWRNLEPHRVAQTQGRAHIFRDYRLRIAEVVRDYGMNERVQAPADSRATYS
;
A
#
# COMPACT_ATOMS: atom_id res chain seq x y z
N MET A 1 -1.02 -13.72 -1.02
CA MET A 1 -1.03 -12.28 -1.39
C MET A 1 -0.90 -11.44 -0.14
N ILE A 2 -0.04 -10.46 -0.19
CA ILE A 2 0.26 -9.59 0.94
C ILE A 2 -0.30 -8.20 0.67
N ALA A 3 -0.94 -7.60 1.67
CA ALA A 3 -1.37 -6.22 1.67
C ALA A 3 -0.41 -5.39 2.51
N VAL A 4 0.08 -4.28 1.97
CA VAL A 4 0.85 -3.29 2.71
C VAL A 4 -0.04 -2.07 2.93
N ILE A 5 -0.33 -1.78 4.18
CA ILE A 5 -1.24 -0.74 4.62
C ILE A 5 -0.41 0.35 5.28
N PHE A 6 -0.19 1.44 4.56
CA PHE A 6 0.63 2.56 5.01
C PHE A 6 -0.25 3.78 5.27
N GLU A 7 -0.53 4.03 6.54
CA GLU A 7 -1.29 5.21 6.97
C GLU A 7 -0.28 6.30 7.34
N VAL A 8 -0.38 7.45 6.68
CA VAL A 8 0.60 8.52 6.85
C VAL A 8 -0.08 9.86 7.10
N GLU A 9 0.54 10.66 7.99
CA GLU A 9 0.22 12.07 8.17
C GLU A 9 1.44 12.87 7.70
N PRO A 10 1.42 13.39 6.46
CA PRO A 10 2.55 14.17 5.97
C PRO A 10 2.58 15.56 6.58
N ASN A 11 3.78 16.06 6.87
CA ASN A 11 3.98 17.48 7.19
C ASN A 11 3.72 18.37 5.97
N ASP A 12 4.08 17.84 4.80
CA ASP A 12 3.91 18.50 3.52
C ASP A 12 3.34 17.47 2.54
N ALA A 13 2.04 17.58 2.27
CA ALA A 13 1.35 16.63 1.41
C ALA A 13 1.91 16.64 -0.02
N GLN A 14 2.27 17.82 -0.55
CA GLN A 14 2.81 17.90 -1.90
C GLN A 14 4.17 17.22 -1.98
N ALA A 15 5.04 17.42 -1.00
CA ALA A 15 6.35 16.75 -0.95
C ALA A 15 6.19 15.23 -0.87
N TYR A 16 5.20 14.75 -0.12
CA TYR A 16 4.90 13.32 -0.05
C TYR A 16 4.45 12.77 -1.40
N PHE A 17 3.54 13.46 -2.07
CA PHE A 17 3.03 13.00 -3.38
C PHE A 17 4.12 13.06 -4.46
N ASP A 18 4.98 14.08 -4.42
CA ASP A 18 6.11 14.19 -5.35
C ASP A 18 7.10 13.03 -5.17
N LEU A 19 7.41 12.69 -3.92
CA LEU A 19 8.27 11.56 -3.60
C LEU A 19 7.66 10.24 -4.07
N ALA A 20 6.37 10.05 -3.81
CA ALA A 20 5.65 8.87 -4.23
C ALA A 20 5.65 8.73 -5.77
N ALA A 21 5.49 9.84 -6.48
CA ALA A 21 5.52 9.85 -7.94
C ALA A 21 6.90 9.48 -8.49
N GLN A 22 7.98 9.90 -7.84
CA GLN A 22 9.34 9.52 -8.21
C GLN A 22 9.60 8.03 -8.05
N LEU A 23 9.00 7.41 -7.04
CA LEU A 23 9.20 5.99 -6.73
C LEU A 23 8.27 5.08 -7.55
N ARG A 24 7.15 5.60 -8.04
CA ARG A 24 6.12 4.79 -8.70
C ARG A 24 6.63 3.93 -9.86
N PRO A 25 7.47 4.45 -10.77
CA PRO A 25 7.98 3.63 -11.89
C PRO A 25 8.84 2.46 -11.44
N LEU A 26 9.51 2.56 -10.30
CA LEU A 26 10.39 1.50 -9.80
C LEU A 26 9.61 0.27 -9.34
N LEU A 27 8.35 0.46 -8.93
CA LEU A 27 7.48 -0.64 -8.48
C LEU A 27 7.18 -1.63 -9.59
N ASP A 28 7.02 -1.15 -10.81
CA ASP A 28 6.67 -2.01 -11.94
C ASP A 28 7.77 -3.02 -12.28
N ASP A 29 9.00 -2.76 -11.85
CA ASP A 29 10.15 -3.64 -12.06
C ASP A 29 10.33 -4.67 -10.94
N ILE A 30 9.55 -4.58 -9.87
CA ILE A 30 9.63 -5.55 -8.76
C ILE A 30 8.78 -6.77 -9.10
N ASP A 31 9.43 -7.93 -9.15
CA ASP A 31 8.74 -9.19 -9.34
C ASP A 31 7.82 -9.45 -8.14
N GLY A 32 6.55 -9.71 -8.42
CA GLY A 32 5.54 -9.93 -7.38
C GLY A 32 4.76 -8.70 -6.94
N PHE A 33 5.08 -7.51 -7.43
CA PHE A 33 4.25 -6.33 -7.21
C PHE A 33 2.94 -6.47 -8.00
N ILE A 34 1.80 -6.18 -7.35
CA ILE A 34 0.48 -6.28 -7.98
C ILE A 34 -0.11 -4.90 -8.26
N SER A 35 -0.29 -4.09 -7.22
CA SER A 35 -0.94 -2.77 -7.38
C SER A 35 -0.66 -1.86 -6.20
N ILE A 36 -0.85 -0.56 -6.43
CA ILE A 36 -0.79 0.46 -5.38
C ILE A 36 -1.79 1.56 -5.71
N GLU A 37 -2.47 2.04 -4.67
CA GLU A 37 -3.37 3.18 -4.79
C GLU A 37 -3.36 3.97 -3.49
N ARG A 38 -3.57 5.29 -3.60
CA ARG A 38 -3.61 6.17 -2.44
C ARG A 38 -5.00 6.72 -2.24
N PHE A 39 -5.38 6.85 -0.97
CA PHE A 39 -6.69 7.30 -0.55
C PHE A 39 -6.54 8.39 0.50
N GLN A 40 -7.41 9.37 0.48
CA GLN A 40 -7.46 10.40 1.51
C GLN A 40 -8.60 10.10 2.48
N SER A 41 -8.35 10.28 3.77
CA SER A 41 -9.38 10.09 4.79
C SER A 41 -10.49 11.12 4.63
N LEU A 42 -11.75 10.69 4.68
CA LEU A 42 -12.89 11.59 4.61
C LEU A 42 -13.12 12.33 5.93
N SER A 43 -12.71 11.74 7.05
CA SER A 43 -12.87 12.38 8.36
C SER A 43 -11.69 13.27 8.75
N ASP A 44 -10.52 13.05 8.16
CA ASP A 44 -9.32 13.82 8.42
C ASP A 44 -8.48 13.93 7.13
N PRO A 45 -8.65 15.03 6.36
CA PRO A 45 -7.95 15.20 5.09
C PRO A 45 -6.42 15.23 5.19
N ALA A 46 -5.86 15.43 6.41
CA ALA A 46 -4.42 15.37 6.63
C ALA A 46 -3.88 13.94 6.63
N ARG A 47 -4.75 12.92 6.65
CA ARG A 47 -4.36 11.50 6.67
C ARG A 47 -4.55 10.88 5.30
N VAL A 48 -3.50 10.18 4.87
CA VAL A 48 -3.47 9.49 3.57
C VAL A 48 -3.16 8.02 3.81
N LEU A 49 -3.86 7.15 3.09
CA LEU A 49 -3.61 5.71 3.06
C LEU A 49 -2.95 5.36 1.73
N SER A 50 -1.80 4.71 1.79
CA SER A 50 -1.21 4.02 0.64
C SER A 50 -1.47 2.52 0.84
N LEU A 51 -2.22 1.94 -0.08
CA LEU A 51 -2.58 0.52 -0.06
C LEU A 51 -1.96 -0.17 -1.25
N SER A 52 -1.11 -1.16 -0.99
CA SER A 52 -0.45 -1.92 -2.05
C SER A 52 -0.60 -3.41 -1.82
N PHE A 53 -0.59 -4.16 -2.92
CA PHE A 53 -0.73 -5.61 -2.92
C PHE A 53 0.46 -6.26 -3.60
N TRP A 54 0.89 -7.41 -3.09
CA TRP A 54 2.10 -8.11 -3.47
C TRP A 54 1.86 -9.61 -3.44
N CYS A 55 2.54 -10.36 -4.29
CA CYS A 55 2.39 -11.81 -4.32
C CYS A 55 2.84 -12.48 -3.02
N ASP A 56 3.94 -11.98 -2.42
CA ASP A 56 4.52 -12.56 -1.20
C ASP A 56 5.37 -11.53 -0.45
N GLU A 57 5.86 -11.92 0.71
CA GLU A 57 6.71 -11.05 1.52
C GLU A 57 8.10 -10.84 0.90
N ALA A 58 8.57 -11.76 0.07
CA ALA A 58 9.85 -11.59 -0.63
C ALA A 58 9.82 -10.39 -1.56
N ALA A 59 8.70 -10.17 -2.26
CA ALA A 59 8.50 -9.00 -3.12
C ALA A 59 8.50 -7.71 -2.29
N VAL A 60 7.82 -7.71 -1.14
CA VAL A 60 7.82 -6.56 -0.22
C VAL A 60 9.24 -6.28 0.29
N ALA A 61 9.97 -7.32 0.64
CA ALA A 61 11.36 -7.17 1.10
C ALA A 61 12.27 -6.61 0.01
N ALA A 62 12.10 -7.05 -1.24
CA ALA A 62 12.86 -6.52 -2.38
C ALA A 62 12.62 -5.03 -2.53
N TRP A 63 11.39 -4.57 -2.42
CA TRP A 63 11.04 -3.16 -2.47
C TRP A 63 11.63 -2.39 -1.29
N ARG A 64 11.46 -2.90 -0.07
CA ARG A 64 11.96 -2.27 1.15
C ARG A 64 13.47 -2.07 1.11
N ASN A 65 14.19 -3.00 0.49
CA ASN A 65 15.64 -2.99 0.43
C ASN A 65 16.21 -2.32 -0.81
N LEU A 66 15.35 -1.85 -1.72
CA LEU A 66 15.78 -1.09 -2.88
C LEU A 66 16.34 0.26 -2.42
N GLU A 67 17.53 0.61 -2.88
CA GLU A 67 18.23 1.80 -2.39
C GLU A 67 17.43 3.10 -2.53
N PRO A 68 16.81 3.41 -3.69
CA PRO A 68 15.98 4.63 -3.80
C PRO A 68 14.85 4.67 -2.78
N HIS A 69 14.22 3.54 -2.46
CA HIS A 69 13.17 3.47 -1.45
C HIS A 69 13.73 3.73 -0.04
N ARG A 70 14.91 3.18 0.27
CA ARG A 70 15.55 3.42 1.56
C ARG A 70 15.91 4.90 1.74
N VAL A 71 16.44 5.54 0.71
CA VAL A 71 16.73 6.97 0.72
C VAL A 71 15.47 7.78 0.93
N ALA A 72 14.39 7.43 0.22
CA ALA A 72 13.11 8.09 0.36
C ALA A 72 12.53 7.95 1.76
N GLN A 73 12.62 6.77 2.39
CA GLN A 73 12.17 6.56 3.76
C GLN A 73 12.97 7.40 4.76
N THR A 74 14.28 7.50 4.57
CA THR A 74 15.14 8.32 5.42
C THR A 74 14.75 9.79 5.34
N GLN A 75 14.53 10.30 4.14
CA GLN A 75 14.07 11.68 3.94
C GLN A 75 12.67 11.89 4.51
N GLY A 76 11.78 10.92 4.32
CA GLY A 76 10.42 10.97 4.84
C GLY A 76 10.39 11.08 6.34
N ARG A 77 11.13 10.21 7.06
CA ARG A 77 11.20 10.25 8.52
C ARG A 77 11.81 11.55 9.03
N ALA A 78 12.79 12.10 8.32
CA ALA A 78 13.47 13.32 8.74
C ALA A 78 12.66 14.59 8.50
N HIS A 79 11.89 14.68 7.38
CA HIS A 79 11.35 15.94 6.91
C HIS A 79 9.90 15.91 6.42
N ILE A 80 9.41 14.78 5.92
CA ILE A 80 8.13 14.71 5.20
C ILE A 80 7.01 14.17 6.06
N PHE A 81 7.27 13.16 6.90
CA PHE A 81 6.25 12.53 7.72
C PHE A 81 6.18 13.16 9.10
N ARG A 82 4.96 13.56 9.52
CA ARG A 82 4.70 13.87 10.92
C ARG A 82 4.51 12.60 11.73
N ASP A 83 3.78 11.62 11.16
CA ASP A 83 3.54 10.31 11.77
C ASP A 83 3.16 9.32 10.68
N TYR A 84 3.38 8.03 10.94
CA TYR A 84 2.89 6.97 10.08
C TYR A 84 2.70 5.67 10.86
N ARG A 85 1.84 4.82 10.32
CA ARG A 85 1.66 3.44 10.78
C ARG A 85 1.71 2.52 9.58
N LEU A 86 2.56 1.51 9.67
CA LEU A 86 2.74 0.52 8.61
C LEU A 86 2.27 -0.84 9.12
N ARG A 87 1.35 -1.46 8.37
CA ARG A 87 0.91 -2.83 8.64
C ARG A 87 1.12 -3.67 7.41
N ILE A 88 1.66 -4.88 7.62
CA ILE A 88 1.81 -5.89 6.58
C ILE A 88 0.88 -7.04 6.96
N ALA A 89 -0.04 -7.38 6.07
CA ALA A 89 -1.08 -8.36 6.38
C ALA A 89 -1.21 -9.36 5.24
N GLU A 90 -1.47 -10.60 5.58
CA GLU A 90 -1.82 -11.60 4.59
C GLU A 90 -3.29 -11.51 4.24
N VAL A 91 -3.60 -11.52 2.95
CA VAL A 91 -4.97 -11.50 2.47
C VAL A 91 -5.54 -12.90 2.56
N VAL A 92 -6.50 -13.08 3.46
CA VAL A 92 -7.12 -14.39 3.71
C VAL A 92 -8.10 -14.75 2.58
N ARG A 93 -8.87 -13.77 2.10
CA ARG A 93 -9.80 -13.93 0.99
C ARG A 93 -9.82 -12.66 0.16
N ASP A 94 -9.98 -12.83 -1.13
CA ASP A 94 -10.12 -11.72 -2.06
C ASP A 94 -11.28 -12.06 -3.00
N TYR A 95 -12.38 -11.35 -2.86
CA TYR A 95 -13.56 -11.53 -3.70
C TYR A 95 -14.31 -10.22 -3.86
N GLY A 96 -15.08 -10.13 -4.90
CA GLY A 96 -15.84 -8.93 -5.21
C GLY A 96 -17.31 -9.22 -5.41
N MET A 97 -18.05 -8.25 -5.88
CA MET A 97 -19.48 -8.40 -6.19
C MET A 97 -19.73 -9.43 -7.25
N ASN A 98 -18.86 -9.51 -8.26
CA ASN A 98 -19.00 -10.41 -9.41
C ASN A 98 -17.95 -11.52 -9.42
N GLU A 99 -16.77 -11.31 -8.86
CA GLU A 99 -15.72 -12.29 -8.71
C GLU A 99 -15.87 -12.96 -7.35
N ARG A 100 -16.47 -14.16 -7.34
CA ARG A 100 -16.98 -14.79 -6.11
C ARG A 100 -16.27 -16.08 -5.72
N VAL A 101 -15.17 -16.44 -6.37
CA VAL A 101 -14.49 -17.74 -6.14
C VAL A 101 -14.09 -17.93 -4.69
N GLN A 102 -13.55 -16.89 -4.06
CA GLN A 102 -13.06 -16.96 -2.68
C GLN A 102 -14.10 -16.50 -1.65
N ALA A 103 -15.31 -16.18 -2.06
CA ALA A 103 -16.36 -15.79 -1.13
C ALA A 103 -16.68 -16.93 -0.17
N PRO A 104 -16.93 -16.63 1.13
CA PRO A 104 -17.31 -17.66 2.10
C PRO A 104 -18.60 -18.36 1.70
N ALA A 105 -18.78 -19.60 2.14
CA ALA A 105 -19.94 -20.41 1.77
C ALA A 105 -21.26 -19.73 2.11
N ASP A 106 -21.36 -19.04 3.27
CA ASP A 106 -22.55 -18.31 3.67
C ASP A 106 -22.88 -17.14 2.73
N SER A 107 -21.85 -16.40 2.29
CA SER A 107 -22.02 -15.32 1.31
C SER A 107 -22.39 -15.85 -0.06
N ARG A 108 -21.82 -16.98 -0.48
CA ARG A 108 -22.14 -17.61 -1.77
C ARG A 108 -23.57 -18.16 -1.79
N ALA A 109 -24.07 -18.60 -0.66
CA ALA A 109 -25.47 -19.07 -0.53
C ALA A 109 -26.46 -17.91 -0.65
N THR A 110 -26.09 -16.71 -0.23
CA THR A 110 -26.95 -15.52 -0.27
C THR A 110 -26.83 -14.78 -1.60
N TYR A 111 -25.62 -14.64 -2.13
CA TYR A 111 -25.32 -13.89 -3.36
C TYR A 111 -24.53 -14.79 -4.30
N SER A 112 -25.21 -15.39 -5.21
CA SER A 112 -24.56 -16.27 -6.19
C SER A 112 -23.95 -15.50 -7.37
#